data_64cfe60a0243fccfb2016c83bfeb0d7e
#
_entry.id   64cfe60a0243fccfb2016c83bfeb0d7e
#
_cell.length_a   1.000
_cell.length_b   1.000
_cell.length_c   1.000
_cell.angle_alpha   90.00
_cell.angle_beta   90.00
_cell.angle_gamma   90.00
#
_symmetry.space_group_name_H-M   'P 1'
#
loop_
_entity.id
_entity.type
_entity.pdbx_description
1 polymer ?
#
loop_
_entity_poly.entity_id
_entity_poly.type
_entity_poly.pdbx_seq_one_letter_code
_entity_poly.pdbx_strand_id
1 'polypeptide(L)'
;ARTLGQRLKIFSKLRLKDLLPVPPAVAEYSTGLSMGQTAEQMAKTHNISREDQDALAHRSHSLATQAWADGKLKDEVMTAHLPPYKSFIEEDNNIRKNSTIEGHAKLKPVFDRQHGSVTAANATPLTDGAAAVLMMSESKAKALGYEILGYVRSFAFSAIGVEKDMLMGPAHSTP
;
A
#
# COMPACT_ATOMS: atom_id res chain seq x y z
N ALA A 1 -18.97 -1.76 33.43
CA ALA A 1 -19.07 -1.57 34.87
C ALA A 1 -20.33 -0.79 35.23
N ARG A 2 -21.30 -1.43 35.93
CA ARG A 2 -22.61 -0.82 36.27
C ARG A 2 -22.55 -0.05 37.58
N THR A 3 -21.65 -0.39 38.52
CA THR A 3 -21.54 0.26 39.83
C THR A 3 -20.24 1.04 39.96
N LEU A 4 -20.23 2.05 40.88
CA LEU A 4 -19.02 2.85 41.15
C LEU A 4 -17.84 1.98 41.62
N GLY A 5 -18.11 0.98 42.48
CA GLY A 5 -17.09 0.06 42.97
C GLY A 5 -16.46 -0.78 41.84
N GLN A 6 -17.24 -1.20 40.86
CA GLN A 6 -16.71 -1.90 39.67
C GLN A 6 -15.82 -0.98 38.81
N ARG A 7 -16.21 0.29 38.65
CA ARG A 7 -15.41 1.29 37.95
C ARG A 7 -14.08 1.55 38.64
N LEU A 8 -14.12 1.78 39.96
CA LEU A 8 -12.90 1.97 40.77
C LEU A 8 -11.96 0.75 40.68
N LYS A 9 -12.50 -0.48 40.72
CA LYS A 9 -11.70 -1.69 40.56
C LYS A 9 -11.05 -1.82 39.18
N ILE A 10 -11.64 -1.28 38.12
CA ILE A 10 -11.03 -1.24 36.81
C ILE A 10 -9.90 -0.18 36.80
N PHE A 11 -10.16 1.02 37.31
CA PHE A 11 -9.16 2.08 37.38
C PHE A 11 -7.94 1.71 38.25
N SER A 12 -8.15 0.97 39.33
CA SER A 12 -7.02 0.52 40.20
C SER A 12 -6.07 -0.48 39.53
N LYS A 13 -6.46 -1.05 38.39
CA LYS A 13 -5.62 -1.97 37.60
C LYS A 13 -4.84 -1.27 36.49
N LEU A 14 -5.19 0.00 36.17
CA LEU A 14 -4.49 0.76 35.14
C LEU A 14 -3.07 1.08 35.59
N ARG A 15 -2.12 0.80 34.72
CA ARG A 15 -0.74 1.23 34.86
C ARG A 15 -0.50 2.47 34.01
N LEU A 16 0.41 3.33 34.40
CA LEU A 16 0.78 4.51 33.58
C LEU A 16 1.10 4.18 32.13
N LYS A 17 1.71 3.03 31.89
CA LYS A 17 2.01 2.53 30.56
C LYS A 17 0.75 2.21 29.71
N ASP A 18 -0.39 1.89 30.33
CA ASP A 18 -1.64 1.57 29.63
C ASP A 18 -2.34 2.84 29.12
N LEU A 19 -1.86 4.04 29.54
CA LEU A 19 -2.30 5.34 29.06
C LEU A 19 -1.48 5.84 27.86
N LEU A 20 -0.36 5.19 27.55
CA LEU A 20 0.44 5.53 26.38
C LEU A 20 -0.24 4.98 25.12
N PRO A 21 -0.28 5.75 24.03
CA PRO A 21 -0.77 5.23 22.76
C PRO A 21 0.08 4.04 22.33
N VAL A 22 -0.57 2.93 22.04
CA VAL A 22 0.10 1.74 21.48
C VAL A 22 0.25 2.00 19.97
N PRO A 23 1.46 2.18 19.46
CA PRO A 23 1.64 2.29 18.02
C PRO A 23 1.18 0.99 17.35
N PRO A 24 0.53 1.06 16.17
CA PRO A 24 0.15 -0.12 15.42
C PRO A 24 1.41 -0.94 15.11
N ALA A 25 1.28 -2.26 15.20
CA ALA A 25 2.35 -3.17 14.82
C ALA A 25 2.61 -3.04 13.30
N VAL A 26 3.80 -2.59 12.94
CA VAL A 26 4.22 -2.40 11.54
C VAL A 26 4.99 -3.62 11.02
N ALA A 27 5.27 -4.57 11.93
CA ALA A 27 6.00 -5.80 11.65
C ALA A 27 5.06 -7.01 11.65
N GLU A 28 5.37 -7.98 10.82
CA GLU A 28 4.71 -9.28 10.81
C GLU A 28 4.96 -10.00 12.14
N TYR A 29 3.91 -10.63 12.70
CA TYR A 29 3.93 -11.17 14.07
C TYR A 29 4.94 -12.31 14.25
N SER A 30 5.05 -13.22 13.30
CA SER A 30 5.90 -14.42 13.42
C SER A 30 7.36 -14.14 13.14
N THR A 31 7.67 -13.26 12.20
CA THR A 31 9.04 -12.93 11.80
C THR A 31 9.61 -11.70 12.50
N GLY A 32 8.74 -10.81 12.99
CA GLY A 32 9.14 -9.52 13.52
C GLY A 32 9.66 -8.54 12.46
N LEU A 33 9.55 -8.87 11.17
CA LEU A 33 10.04 -8.04 10.07
C LEU A 33 8.95 -7.11 9.55
N SER A 34 9.32 -5.88 9.25
CA SER A 34 8.47 -4.96 8.49
C SER A 34 8.42 -5.35 7.02
N MET A 35 7.40 -4.88 6.29
CA MET A 35 7.27 -5.12 4.85
C MET A 35 8.50 -4.69 4.06
N GLY A 36 9.12 -3.58 4.42
CA GLY A 36 10.35 -3.13 3.79
C GLY A 36 11.55 -4.03 4.05
N GLN A 37 11.68 -4.59 5.26
CA GLN A 37 12.70 -5.60 5.56
C GLN A 37 12.46 -6.90 4.81
N THR A 38 11.21 -7.31 4.67
CA THR A 38 10.83 -8.47 3.84
C THR A 38 11.12 -8.23 2.37
N ALA A 39 10.85 -7.03 1.85
CA ALA A 39 11.21 -6.65 0.47
C ALA A 39 12.73 -6.68 0.25
N GLU A 40 13.52 -6.24 1.23
CA GLU A 40 14.99 -6.32 1.19
C GLU A 40 15.49 -7.77 1.14
N GLN A 41 14.89 -8.67 1.95
CA GLN A 41 15.19 -10.10 1.87
C GLN A 41 14.82 -10.70 0.52
N MET A 42 13.66 -10.35 -0.01
CA MET A 42 13.17 -10.83 -1.29
C MET A 42 14.10 -10.36 -2.44
N ALA A 43 14.53 -9.10 -2.42
CA ALA A 43 15.47 -8.57 -3.39
C ALA A 43 16.80 -9.38 -3.40
N LYS A 44 17.31 -9.71 -2.22
CA LYS A 44 18.52 -10.55 -2.06
C LYS A 44 18.29 -11.99 -2.52
N THR A 45 17.18 -12.60 -2.13
CA THR A 45 16.83 -13.99 -2.49
C THR A 45 16.71 -14.17 -4.01
N HIS A 46 16.11 -13.21 -4.68
CA HIS A 46 15.86 -13.25 -6.13
C HIS A 46 16.91 -12.51 -6.96
N ASN A 47 17.99 -12.04 -6.34
CA ASN A 47 19.08 -11.29 -6.98
C ASN A 47 18.59 -10.08 -7.80
N ILE A 48 17.62 -9.34 -7.26
CA ILE A 48 17.09 -8.14 -7.89
C ILE A 48 18.02 -6.98 -7.57
N SER A 49 18.63 -6.40 -8.59
CA SER A 49 19.60 -5.32 -8.41
C SER A 49 18.93 -4.02 -7.93
N ARG A 50 19.71 -3.15 -7.34
CA ARG A 50 19.29 -1.79 -6.97
C ARG A 50 18.89 -0.99 -8.22
N GLU A 51 19.62 -1.14 -9.28
CA GLU A 51 19.42 -0.49 -10.57
C GLU A 51 18.07 -0.88 -11.19
N ASP A 52 17.69 -2.16 -11.14
CA ASP A 52 16.39 -2.64 -11.64
C ASP A 52 15.24 -2.08 -10.82
N GLN A 53 15.38 -2.02 -9.49
CA GLN A 53 14.38 -1.44 -8.60
C GLN A 53 14.20 0.06 -8.87
N ASP A 54 15.29 0.81 -9.01
CA ASP A 54 15.25 2.24 -9.30
C ASP A 54 14.69 2.52 -10.70
N ALA A 55 15.03 1.70 -11.70
CA ALA A 55 14.51 1.81 -13.06
C ALA A 55 13.00 1.58 -13.10
N LEU A 56 12.49 0.57 -12.39
CA LEU A 56 11.05 0.30 -12.28
C LEU A 56 10.31 1.47 -11.62
N ALA A 57 10.84 1.99 -10.52
CA ALA A 57 10.25 3.11 -9.79
C ALA A 57 10.24 4.38 -10.64
N HIS A 58 11.35 4.71 -11.31
CA HIS A 58 11.43 5.84 -12.23
C HIS A 58 10.44 5.70 -13.39
N ARG A 59 10.37 4.52 -14.02
CA ARG A 59 9.39 4.23 -15.08
C ARG A 59 7.95 4.44 -14.60
N SER A 60 7.62 3.97 -13.39
CA SER A 60 6.29 4.14 -12.79
C SER A 60 5.92 5.62 -12.63
N HIS A 61 6.80 6.43 -12.05
CA HIS A 61 6.58 7.86 -11.91
C HIS A 61 6.46 8.58 -13.25
N SER A 62 7.31 8.23 -14.22
CA SER A 62 7.31 8.84 -15.56
C SER A 62 6.02 8.54 -16.31
N LEU A 63 5.55 7.28 -16.30
CA LEU A 63 4.30 6.90 -16.95
C LEU A 63 3.08 7.55 -16.28
N ALA A 64 3.05 7.63 -14.95
CA ALA A 64 1.99 8.30 -14.23
C ALA A 64 1.95 9.81 -14.54
N THR A 65 3.11 10.46 -14.56
CA THR A 65 3.23 11.86 -14.94
C THR A 65 2.72 12.11 -16.36
N GLN A 66 3.09 11.23 -17.30
CA GLN A 66 2.62 11.31 -18.68
C GLN A 66 1.11 11.09 -18.81
N ALA A 67 0.56 10.10 -18.08
CA ALA A 67 -0.87 9.83 -18.08
C ALA A 67 -1.70 11.00 -17.58
N TRP A 68 -1.22 11.72 -16.56
CA TRP A 68 -1.85 12.98 -16.12
C TRP A 68 -1.74 14.09 -17.17
N ALA A 69 -0.57 14.28 -17.76
CA ALA A 69 -0.36 15.29 -18.82
C ALA A 69 -1.24 15.04 -20.06
N ASP A 70 -1.41 13.78 -20.42
CA ASP A 70 -2.26 13.34 -21.55
C ASP A 70 -3.76 13.38 -21.21
N GLY A 71 -4.15 13.69 -19.97
CA GLY A 71 -5.54 13.73 -19.53
C GLY A 71 -6.21 12.35 -19.41
N LYS A 72 -5.45 11.24 -19.43
CA LYS A 72 -5.98 9.86 -19.39
C LYS A 72 -6.73 9.55 -18.09
N LEU A 73 -6.38 10.23 -17.00
CA LEU A 73 -6.98 10.02 -15.68
C LEU A 73 -8.14 10.98 -15.39
N LYS A 74 -8.44 11.91 -16.31
CA LYS A 74 -9.41 12.99 -16.09
C LYS A 74 -10.82 12.46 -15.78
N ASP A 75 -11.23 11.39 -16.44
CA ASP A 75 -12.56 10.82 -16.29
C ASP A 75 -12.64 9.80 -15.12
N GLU A 76 -11.50 9.41 -14.57
CA GLU A 76 -11.40 8.44 -13.46
C GLU A 76 -11.20 9.10 -12.10
N VAL A 77 -10.68 10.32 -12.07
CA VAL A 77 -10.32 11.05 -10.83
C VAL A 77 -11.25 12.23 -10.61
N MET A 78 -11.91 12.24 -9.47
CA MET A 78 -12.75 13.36 -9.03
C MET A 78 -12.00 14.25 -8.04
N THR A 79 -12.32 15.55 -8.08
CA THR A 79 -11.84 16.51 -7.07
C THR A 79 -12.36 16.15 -5.68
N ALA A 80 -11.46 15.94 -4.71
CA ALA A 80 -11.80 15.66 -3.34
C ALA A 80 -11.80 16.93 -2.49
N HIS A 81 -12.95 17.25 -1.90
CA HIS A 81 -13.12 18.35 -0.96
C HIS A 81 -13.12 17.81 0.46
N LEU A 82 -12.03 18.07 1.20
CA LEU A 82 -11.84 17.55 2.55
C LEU A 82 -12.21 18.60 3.61
N PRO A 83 -12.84 18.22 4.74
CA PRO A 83 -13.05 19.13 5.86
C PRO A 83 -11.72 19.72 6.35
N PRO A 84 -11.67 20.99 6.70
CA PRO A 84 -12.73 21.99 6.82
C PRO A 84 -13.11 22.72 5.51
N TYR A 85 -12.93 22.09 4.35
CA TYR A 85 -13.30 22.59 3.00
C TYR A 85 -12.55 23.87 2.57
N LYS A 86 -11.32 24.04 3.06
CA LYS A 86 -10.46 25.19 2.71
C LYS A 86 -9.54 24.88 1.52
N SER A 87 -9.40 23.62 1.16
CA SER A 87 -8.58 23.13 0.07
C SER A 87 -9.25 21.93 -0.60
N PHE A 88 -8.82 21.63 -1.79
CA PHE A 88 -9.24 20.45 -2.56
C PHE A 88 -8.01 19.75 -3.12
N ILE A 89 -8.18 18.47 -3.44
CA ILE A 89 -7.15 17.60 -4.01
C ILE A 89 -7.68 17.12 -5.35
N GLU A 90 -6.91 17.32 -6.42
CA GLU A 90 -7.27 16.92 -7.79
C GLU A 90 -6.32 15.89 -8.37
N GLU A 91 -5.11 15.78 -7.83
CA GLU A 91 -4.09 14.85 -8.32
C GLU A 91 -3.52 14.00 -7.19
N ASP A 92 -3.00 12.84 -7.55
CA ASP A 92 -2.20 12.01 -6.64
C ASP A 92 -0.90 12.73 -6.26
N ASN A 93 -0.69 12.93 -4.97
CA ASN A 93 0.49 13.61 -4.42
C ASN A 93 1.72 12.69 -4.27
N ASN A 94 1.60 11.40 -4.56
CA ASN A 94 2.72 10.45 -4.53
C ASN A 94 3.55 10.45 -5.81
N ILE A 95 3.04 11.01 -6.90
CA ILE A 95 3.74 11.04 -8.18
C ILE A 95 4.90 12.04 -8.12
N ARG A 96 6.11 11.56 -8.36
CA ARG A 96 7.33 12.37 -8.43
C ARG A 96 7.57 12.82 -9.87
N LYS A 97 6.98 13.96 -10.25
CA LYS A 97 7.09 14.52 -11.63
C LYS A 97 8.55 14.79 -12.07
N ASN A 98 9.46 15.01 -11.12
CA ASN A 98 10.90 15.24 -11.37
C ASN A 98 11.75 14.00 -11.07
N SER A 99 11.19 12.80 -11.17
CA SER A 99 11.93 11.56 -10.95
C SER A 99 13.06 11.42 -11.98
N THR A 100 14.28 11.10 -11.53
CA THR A 100 15.43 10.78 -12.39
C THR A 100 16.19 9.60 -11.83
N ILE A 101 16.83 8.80 -12.69
CA ILE A 101 17.65 7.66 -12.29
C ILE A 101 18.78 8.11 -11.37
N GLU A 102 19.45 9.21 -11.70
CA GLU A 102 20.57 9.75 -10.92
C GLU A 102 20.10 10.25 -9.54
N GLY A 103 18.84 10.73 -9.45
CA GLY A 103 18.21 11.12 -8.19
C GLY A 103 17.95 9.91 -7.30
N HIS A 104 17.45 8.82 -7.88
CA HIS A 104 17.24 7.54 -7.17
C HIS A 104 18.58 6.97 -6.68
N ALA A 105 19.60 6.90 -7.52
CA ALA A 105 20.90 6.32 -7.19
C ALA A 105 21.60 6.99 -5.99
N LYS A 106 21.33 8.27 -5.73
CA LYS A 106 21.90 9.02 -4.60
C LYS A 106 21.28 8.66 -3.24
N LEU A 107 20.14 7.99 -3.23
CA LEU A 107 19.43 7.68 -1.98
C LEU A 107 20.06 6.49 -1.26
N LYS A 108 20.14 6.62 0.06
CA LYS A 108 20.67 5.55 0.91
C LYS A 108 19.59 4.51 1.19
N PRO A 109 19.95 3.22 1.31
CA PRO A 109 19.03 2.18 1.76
C PRO A 109 18.44 2.49 3.14
N VAL A 110 17.18 2.12 3.34
CA VAL A 110 16.40 2.43 4.54
C VAL A 110 16.41 1.28 5.54
N PHE A 111 16.22 0.05 5.07
CA PHE A 111 16.02 -1.13 5.92
C PHE A 111 17.30 -1.90 6.23
N ASP A 112 18.25 -1.92 5.32
CA ASP A 112 19.62 -2.40 5.54
C ASP A 112 20.59 -1.33 5.02
N ARG A 113 21.12 -0.54 5.93
CA ARG A 113 21.95 0.62 5.58
C ARG A 113 23.29 0.25 4.95
N GLN A 114 23.75 -0.97 5.17
CA GLN A 114 25.08 -1.41 4.76
C GLN A 114 25.04 -2.21 3.45
N HIS A 115 24.07 -3.06 3.29
CA HIS A 115 23.97 -4.00 2.17
C HIS A 115 22.59 -4.02 1.49
N GLY A 116 21.77 -3.02 1.76
CA GLY A 116 20.42 -2.94 1.24
C GLY A 116 20.31 -2.24 -0.10
N SER A 117 19.15 -2.42 -0.73
CA SER A 117 18.81 -1.85 -2.02
C SER A 117 17.50 -1.04 -1.97
N VAL A 118 16.65 -1.29 -0.97
CA VAL A 118 15.37 -0.60 -0.83
C VAL A 118 15.53 0.79 -0.24
N THR A 119 15.04 1.79 -0.96
CA THR A 119 15.14 3.21 -0.61
C THR A 119 13.78 3.88 -0.53
N ALA A 120 13.74 5.13 -0.10
CA ALA A 120 12.51 5.95 -0.11
C ALA A 120 11.98 6.24 -1.53
N ALA A 121 12.78 6.03 -2.59
CA ALA A 121 12.34 6.28 -3.96
C ALA A 121 11.83 5.02 -4.66
N ASN A 122 12.30 3.83 -4.29
CA ASN A 122 11.90 2.56 -4.88
C ASN A 122 10.96 1.73 -3.96
N ALA A 123 10.50 2.31 -2.85
CA ALA A 123 9.49 1.74 -1.97
C ALA A 123 8.20 2.56 -2.03
N THR A 124 7.06 1.87 -1.94
CA THR A 124 5.76 2.54 -1.83
C THR A 124 5.58 3.16 -0.43
N PRO A 125 5.03 4.37 -0.31
CA PRO A 125 4.65 4.93 0.99
C PRO A 125 3.43 4.23 1.57
N LEU A 126 3.20 4.40 2.88
CA LEU A 126 1.93 4.04 3.49
C LEU A 126 0.86 5.04 3.03
N THR A 127 -0.25 4.52 2.53
CA THR A 127 -1.40 5.32 2.06
C THR A 127 -2.70 4.69 2.53
N ASP A 128 -3.68 5.53 2.86
CA ASP A 128 -5.03 5.07 3.12
C ASP A 128 -5.76 4.85 1.79
N GLY A 129 -6.66 3.89 1.76
CA GLY A 129 -7.43 3.60 0.57
C GLY A 129 -8.74 2.91 0.89
N ALA A 130 -9.73 3.07 0.02
CA ALA A 130 -10.97 2.36 0.05
C ALA A 130 -11.40 2.01 -1.38
N ALA A 131 -11.98 0.83 -1.54
CA ALA A 131 -12.49 0.38 -2.82
C ALA A 131 -13.87 -0.27 -2.64
N ALA A 132 -14.75 -0.09 -3.61
CA ALA A 132 -16.04 -0.72 -3.66
C ALA A 132 -16.31 -1.25 -5.08
N VAL A 133 -16.82 -2.47 -5.17
CA VAL A 133 -17.21 -3.11 -6.43
C VAL A 133 -18.64 -3.62 -6.31
N LEU A 134 -19.50 -3.26 -7.26
CA LEU A 134 -20.86 -3.77 -7.36
C LEU A 134 -20.86 -5.03 -8.22
N MET A 135 -21.11 -6.17 -7.61
CA MET A 135 -21.15 -7.47 -8.29
C MET A 135 -22.56 -8.05 -8.28
N MET A 136 -22.98 -8.60 -9.39
CA MET A 136 -24.27 -9.29 -9.52
C MET A 136 -24.24 -10.26 -10.71
N SER A 137 -25.29 -11.08 -10.84
CA SER A 137 -25.46 -11.90 -12.03
C SER A 137 -25.76 -11.05 -13.27
N GLU A 138 -25.34 -11.50 -14.44
CA GLU A 138 -25.61 -10.83 -15.72
C GLU A 138 -27.11 -10.59 -15.94
N SER A 139 -27.94 -11.58 -15.63
CA SER A 139 -29.40 -11.48 -15.77
C SER A 139 -29.96 -10.35 -14.89
N LYS A 140 -29.45 -10.19 -13.67
CA LYS A 140 -29.87 -9.11 -12.75
C LYS A 140 -29.40 -7.75 -13.26
N ALA A 141 -28.18 -7.62 -13.74
CA ALA A 141 -27.67 -6.37 -14.31
C ALA A 141 -28.53 -5.91 -15.48
N LYS A 142 -28.84 -6.82 -16.42
CA LYS A 142 -29.73 -6.54 -17.56
C LYS A 142 -31.15 -6.15 -17.13
N ALA A 143 -31.72 -6.86 -16.16
CA ALA A 143 -33.07 -6.54 -15.64
C ALA A 143 -33.14 -5.17 -14.95
N LEU A 144 -32.04 -4.70 -14.35
CA LEU A 144 -31.95 -3.38 -13.71
C LEU A 144 -31.46 -2.27 -14.65
N GLY A 145 -31.11 -2.61 -15.91
CA GLY A 145 -30.60 -1.65 -16.88
C GLY A 145 -29.18 -1.13 -16.59
N TYR A 146 -28.39 -1.87 -15.82
CA TYR A 146 -27.01 -1.49 -15.56
C TYR A 146 -26.09 -1.87 -16.73
N GLU A 147 -25.18 -0.97 -17.04
CA GLU A 147 -24.08 -1.26 -17.94
C GLU A 147 -23.12 -2.27 -17.29
N ILE A 148 -22.74 -3.30 -18.04
CA ILE A 148 -21.82 -4.34 -17.57
C ILE A 148 -20.41 -3.92 -17.95
N LEU A 149 -19.61 -3.51 -16.95
CA LEU A 149 -18.24 -3.04 -17.15
C LEU A 149 -17.24 -4.20 -17.36
N GLY A 150 -17.56 -5.41 -16.88
CA GLY A 150 -16.71 -6.57 -17.04
C GLY A 150 -17.30 -7.82 -16.38
N TYR A 151 -16.64 -8.94 -16.59
CA TYR A 151 -17.01 -10.24 -16.03
C TYR A 151 -15.85 -10.83 -15.25
N VAL A 152 -16.13 -11.46 -14.10
CA VAL A 152 -15.15 -12.30 -13.42
C VAL A 152 -14.98 -13.58 -14.23
N ARG A 153 -13.85 -13.73 -14.88
CA ARG A 153 -13.52 -14.88 -15.72
C ARG A 153 -12.96 -16.05 -14.92
N SER A 154 -12.06 -15.74 -13.98
CA SER A 154 -11.40 -16.72 -13.11
C SER A 154 -10.96 -16.08 -11.84
N PHE A 155 -10.66 -16.88 -10.83
CA PHE A 155 -10.03 -16.43 -9.60
C PHE A 155 -9.09 -17.52 -9.08
N ALA A 156 -8.09 -17.12 -8.33
CA ALA A 156 -7.18 -18.03 -7.64
C ALA A 156 -6.82 -17.49 -6.26
N PHE A 157 -6.53 -18.38 -5.34
CA PHE A 157 -6.01 -18.06 -4.02
C PHE A 157 -4.63 -18.69 -3.86
N SER A 158 -3.71 -17.97 -3.24
CA SER A 158 -2.42 -18.51 -2.84
C SER A 158 -2.18 -18.23 -1.37
N ALA A 159 -1.57 -19.18 -0.68
CA ALA A 159 -1.05 -19.03 0.67
C ALA A 159 0.39 -19.54 0.69
N ILE A 160 1.31 -18.70 1.09
CA ILE A 160 2.74 -19.01 1.13
C ILE A 160 3.28 -18.73 2.53
N GLY A 161 4.41 -19.37 2.87
CA GLY A 161 5.07 -19.14 4.15
C GLY A 161 5.59 -17.73 4.27
N VAL A 162 5.33 -17.09 5.39
CA VAL A 162 5.72 -15.70 5.68
C VAL A 162 7.23 -15.52 5.87
N GLU A 163 7.97 -16.62 6.07
CA GLU A 163 9.38 -16.56 6.45
C GLU A 163 10.33 -16.18 5.30
N LYS A 164 9.95 -16.51 4.07
CA LYS A 164 10.84 -16.32 2.89
C LYS A 164 10.24 -15.44 1.81
N ASP A 165 9.01 -15.73 1.41
CA ASP A 165 8.43 -15.19 0.18
C ASP A 165 7.07 -14.53 0.40
N MET A 166 6.85 -13.92 1.56
CA MET A 166 5.54 -13.35 1.95
C MET A 166 4.95 -12.42 0.87
N LEU A 167 5.77 -11.66 0.17
CA LEU A 167 5.32 -10.72 -0.88
C LEU A 167 5.13 -11.38 -2.25
N MET A 168 5.42 -12.67 -2.39
CA MET A 168 5.28 -13.41 -3.66
C MET A 168 3.87 -13.99 -3.88
N GLY A 169 2.94 -13.77 -2.95
CA GLY A 169 1.55 -14.23 -3.07
C GLY A 169 0.92 -13.92 -4.43
N PRO A 170 0.96 -12.67 -4.91
CA PRO A 170 0.41 -12.30 -6.22
C PRO A 170 1.04 -13.05 -7.40
N ALA A 171 2.34 -13.35 -7.35
CA ALA A 171 3.02 -14.09 -8.41
C ALA A 171 2.53 -15.56 -8.53
N HIS A 172 2.05 -16.14 -7.42
CA HIS A 172 1.46 -17.48 -7.40
C HIS A 172 -0.03 -17.51 -7.74
N SER A 173 -0.75 -16.43 -7.48
CA SER A 173 -2.19 -16.35 -7.74
C SER A 173 -2.56 -15.70 -9.09
N THR A 174 -1.58 -15.16 -9.81
CA THR A 174 -1.78 -14.49 -11.11
C THR A 174 -0.94 -15.17 -12.19
N PRO A 175 -1.21 -16.42 -12.57
CA PRO A 175 -0.54 -17.10 -13.68
C PRO A 175 -1.10 -16.66 -15.04
#